data_1563296bc3ebcdb53072da629f7df336
#
_entry.id   1563296bc3ebcdb53072da629f7df336
#
_cell.length_a   1.000
_cell.length_b   1.000
_cell.length_c   1.000
_cell.angle_alpha   90.00
_cell.angle_beta   90.00
_cell.angle_gamma   90.00
#
_symmetry.space_group_name_H-M   'P 1'
#
loop_
_entity.id
_entity.type
_entity.pdbx_description
1 polymer ?
#
loop_
_entity_poly.entity_id
_entity_poly.type
_entity_poly.pdbx_seq_one_letter_code
_entity_poly.pdbx_strand_id
1 'polypeptide(L)'
;IIPKENIEVTVANILTVHESLRNPQESFNRIFNGKTAIDFCTSIAKSPTRELEIGACSSFVFDDSFPRPEVCHRSARGVGVHTQEFTVRLQAGQPYTFSIIGTTLSSATHVDVKNEVERLTAFAAVEGVERLWSKHIAAWDQLWESDIVIEGDLQSQQDIHSMLYHTYAFVREGSGLSCSPMGLSGFGYNGHVFWD
;
A
#
# COMPACT_ATOMS: atom_id res chain seq x y z
N ILE A 1 11.86 -10.65 9.58
CA ILE A 1 13.28 -11.00 9.30
C ILE A 1 13.74 -11.95 10.40
N ILE A 2 14.31 -13.09 10.05
CA ILE A 2 14.96 -14.02 10.99
C ILE A 2 16.41 -14.19 10.52
N PRO A 3 17.39 -13.57 11.18
CA PRO A 3 18.78 -13.65 10.74
C PRO A 3 19.44 -14.96 11.19
N LYS A 4 20.34 -15.50 10.40
CA LYS A 4 21.13 -16.70 10.75
C LYS A 4 22.34 -16.38 11.63
N GLU A 5 22.80 -15.15 11.61
CA GLU A 5 23.92 -14.62 12.37
C GLU A 5 23.61 -13.19 12.87
N ASN A 6 24.39 -12.66 13.79
CA ASN A 6 24.25 -11.28 14.22
C ASN A 6 24.58 -10.35 13.03
N ILE A 7 23.64 -9.51 12.66
CA ILE A 7 23.77 -8.64 11.48
C ILE A 7 23.14 -7.27 11.72
N GLU A 8 23.71 -6.26 11.09
CA GLU A 8 23.07 -4.95 10.97
C GLU A 8 22.37 -4.87 9.62
N VAL A 9 21.07 -4.52 9.63
CA VAL A 9 20.23 -4.46 8.44
C VAL A 9 19.64 -3.07 8.30
N THR A 10 19.77 -2.48 7.10
CA THR A 10 19.03 -1.28 6.73
C THR A 10 17.87 -1.67 5.85
N VAL A 11 16.67 -1.24 6.23
CA VAL A 11 15.43 -1.45 5.48
C VAL A 11 15.00 -0.11 4.90
N ALA A 12 14.74 -0.11 3.59
CA ALA A 12 14.26 1.07 2.88
C ALA A 12 12.85 0.84 2.33
N ASN A 13 11.97 1.80 2.57
CA ASN A 13 10.68 1.93 1.91
C ASN A 13 10.80 3.03 0.86
N ILE A 14 10.63 2.67 -0.40
CA ILE A 14 10.84 3.56 -1.55
C ILE A 14 9.49 3.83 -2.20
N LEU A 15 9.07 5.08 -2.16
CA LEU A 15 7.89 5.58 -2.85
C LEU A 15 8.32 6.24 -4.17
N THR A 16 7.89 5.66 -5.27
CA THR A 16 8.21 6.18 -6.62
C THR A 16 6.96 6.69 -7.30
N VAL A 17 7.08 7.86 -7.92
CA VAL A 17 6.04 8.42 -8.79
C VAL A 17 6.26 7.90 -10.20
N HIS A 18 5.21 7.35 -10.81
CA HIS A 18 5.29 6.83 -12.18
C HIS A 18 5.63 7.94 -13.16
N GLU A 19 6.45 7.65 -14.17
CA GLU A 19 6.97 8.62 -15.16
C GLU A 19 5.88 9.34 -15.96
N SER A 20 4.71 8.75 -16.11
CA SER A 20 3.56 9.39 -16.77
C SER A 20 2.93 10.52 -15.95
N LEU A 21 3.19 10.57 -14.63
CA LEU A 21 2.66 11.62 -13.76
C LEU A 21 3.56 12.87 -13.81
N ARG A 22 2.95 14.03 -13.60
CA ARG A 22 3.62 15.33 -13.71
C ARG A 22 3.76 16.02 -12.35
N ASN A 23 4.75 16.88 -12.25
CA ASN A 23 4.97 17.76 -11.10
C ASN A 23 4.98 17.02 -9.75
N PRO A 24 5.80 15.98 -9.59
CA PRO A 24 5.89 15.27 -8.32
C PRO A 24 6.39 16.22 -7.22
N GLN A 25 5.72 16.15 -6.08
CA GLN A 25 6.07 16.87 -4.85
C GLN A 25 6.21 15.84 -3.74
N GLU A 26 7.27 15.96 -2.98
CA GLU A 26 7.60 15.05 -1.90
C GLU A 26 7.56 15.80 -0.58
N SER A 27 7.05 15.17 0.45
CA SER A 27 7.08 15.70 1.80
C SER A 27 7.33 14.60 2.83
N PHE A 28 7.98 14.97 3.91
CA PHE A 28 8.18 14.13 5.05
C PHE A 28 7.64 14.85 6.29
N ASN A 29 6.75 14.19 7.00
CA ASN A 29 6.16 14.69 8.22
C ASN A 29 6.27 13.64 9.32
N ARG A 30 6.46 14.09 10.55
CA ARG A 30 6.40 13.24 11.74
C ARG A 30 5.35 13.77 12.68
N ILE A 31 4.44 12.90 13.08
CA ILE A 31 3.47 13.21 14.13
C ILE A 31 3.67 12.28 15.32
N PHE A 32 3.19 12.70 16.47
CA PHE A 32 3.24 11.92 17.70
C PHE A 32 1.81 11.60 18.15
N ASN A 33 1.59 10.32 18.43
CA ASN A 33 0.38 9.83 19.08
C ASN A 33 0.78 9.18 20.41
N GLY A 34 0.70 9.97 21.47
CA GLY A 34 1.21 9.54 22.79
C GLY A 34 2.72 9.28 22.75
N LYS A 35 3.11 8.02 22.93
CA LYS A 35 4.53 7.59 22.89
C LYS A 35 4.99 7.15 21.50
N THR A 36 4.06 6.98 20.57
CA THR A 36 4.36 6.47 19.23
C THR A 36 4.51 7.60 18.24
N ALA A 37 5.59 7.60 17.49
CA ALA A 37 5.77 8.50 16.35
C ALA A 37 5.27 7.80 15.07
N ILE A 38 4.65 8.57 14.17
CA ILE A 38 4.28 8.11 12.84
C ILE A 38 5.02 8.99 11.84
N ASP A 39 5.82 8.35 10.99
CA ASP A 39 6.66 9.00 10.00
C ASP A 39 6.03 8.86 8.62
N PHE A 40 5.54 9.95 8.04
CA PHE A 40 4.90 9.95 6.73
C PHE A 40 5.92 10.22 5.63
N CYS A 41 5.96 9.31 4.67
CA CYS A 41 6.63 9.49 3.39
C CYS A 41 5.52 9.74 2.36
N THR A 42 5.37 10.98 1.91
CA THR A 42 4.25 11.41 1.07
C THR A 42 4.74 11.91 -0.28
N SER A 43 4.11 11.46 -1.34
CA SER A 43 4.33 11.97 -2.71
C SER A 43 2.99 12.34 -3.34
N ILE A 44 2.97 13.52 -3.95
CA ILE A 44 1.82 14.05 -4.69
C ILE A 44 2.25 14.32 -6.13
N ALA A 45 1.43 13.94 -7.09
CA ALA A 45 1.69 14.21 -8.51
C ALA A 45 0.37 14.43 -9.25
N LYS A 46 0.46 14.92 -10.49
CA LYS A 46 -0.72 15.20 -11.33
C LYS A 46 -0.80 14.24 -12.51
N SER A 47 -2.01 13.79 -12.82
CA SER A 47 -2.26 13.03 -14.04
C SER A 47 -2.08 13.91 -15.29
N PRO A 48 -1.64 13.32 -16.43
CA PRO A 48 -1.32 14.12 -17.62
C PRO A 48 -2.55 14.67 -18.35
N THR A 49 -3.71 14.03 -18.22
CA THR A 49 -4.88 14.29 -19.07
C THR A 49 -5.97 15.11 -18.39
N ARG A 50 -6.18 14.94 -17.10
CA ARG A 50 -7.24 15.62 -16.34
C ARG A 50 -6.72 16.51 -15.22
N GLU A 51 -5.42 16.62 -15.10
CA GLU A 51 -4.76 17.31 -13.98
C GLU A 51 -5.25 16.86 -12.58
N LEU A 52 -5.75 15.63 -12.51
CA LEU A 52 -6.13 15.04 -11.22
C LEU A 52 -4.87 14.93 -10.36
N GLU A 53 -4.99 15.40 -9.15
CA GLU A 53 -3.97 15.20 -8.14
C GLU A 53 -4.06 13.76 -7.63
N ILE A 54 -2.91 13.09 -7.57
CA ILE A 54 -2.76 11.73 -7.08
C ILE A 54 -1.77 11.78 -5.93
N GLY A 55 -2.18 11.29 -4.78
CA GLY A 55 -1.35 11.24 -3.60
C GLY A 55 -1.12 9.82 -3.14
N ALA A 56 0.09 9.57 -2.67
CA ALA A 56 0.45 8.35 -1.96
C ALA A 56 1.23 8.72 -0.70
N CYS A 57 0.90 8.05 0.39
CA CYS A 57 1.60 8.18 1.67
C CYS A 57 1.91 6.80 2.22
N SER A 58 3.08 6.62 2.81
CA SER A 58 3.44 5.39 3.49
C SER A 58 4.16 5.66 4.81
N SER A 59 4.11 4.68 5.71
CA SER A 59 4.75 4.74 7.02
C SER A 59 5.17 3.34 7.47
N PHE A 60 6.29 3.26 8.18
CA PHE A 60 6.64 2.06 8.94
C PHE A 60 5.80 1.97 10.22
N VAL A 61 5.37 0.76 10.55
CA VAL A 61 4.74 0.40 11.81
C VAL A 61 5.61 -0.65 12.49
N PHE A 62 6.09 -0.35 13.68
CA PHE A 62 6.94 -1.22 14.47
C PHE A 62 6.15 -1.89 15.57
N ASP A 63 6.53 -3.12 15.90
CA ASP A 63 6.00 -3.85 17.05
C ASP A 63 6.52 -3.23 18.36
N ASP A 64 5.65 -3.06 19.33
CA ASP A 64 5.99 -2.49 20.65
C ASP A 64 6.93 -3.37 21.48
N SER A 65 7.12 -4.64 21.11
CA SER A 65 8.05 -5.57 21.75
C SER A 65 9.54 -5.25 21.51
N PHE A 66 9.82 -4.38 20.55
CA PHE A 66 11.18 -3.95 20.21
C PHE A 66 11.35 -2.43 20.38
N PRO A 67 12.56 -1.97 20.75
CA PRO A 67 12.86 -0.53 20.68
C PRO A 67 12.63 -0.01 19.27
N ARG A 68 11.84 1.06 19.16
CA ARG A 68 11.60 1.70 17.87
C ARG A 68 12.90 2.24 17.29
N PRO A 69 13.30 1.85 16.07
CA PRO A 69 14.46 2.43 15.42
C PRO A 69 14.18 3.88 14.98
N GLU A 70 15.23 4.66 14.84
CA GLU A 70 15.12 5.97 14.23
C GLU A 70 14.85 5.81 12.73
N VAL A 71 13.80 6.46 12.26
CA VAL A 71 13.46 6.51 10.84
C VAL A 71 14.07 7.76 10.24
N CYS A 72 14.96 7.56 9.29
CA CYS A 72 15.54 8.62 8.48
C CYS A 72 14.82 8.71 7.15
N HIS A 73 14.85 9.89 6.53
CA HIS A 73 14.31 10.04 5.20
C HIS A 73 15.35 10.65 4.27
N ARG A 74 15.32 10.21 3.02
CA ARG A 74 16.17 10.73 1.96
C ARG A 74 15.31 11.01 0.74
N SER A 75 15.39 12.23 0.21
CA SER A 75 14.95 12.45 -1.15
C SER A 75 16.12 12.14 -2.09
N ALA A 76 15.98 11.14 -2.93
CA ALA A 76 16.90 11.00 -4.03
C ALA A 76 16.78 12.26 -4.92
N ARG A 77 17.90 12.80 -5.40
CA ARG A 77 17.91 13.97 -6.31
C ARG A 77 17.32 13.65 -7.68
N GLY A 78 16.35 12.79 -7.75
CA GLY A 78 15.59 12.42 -8.92
C GLY A 78 14.14 12.76 -8.68
N VAL A 79 13.52 13.37 -9.64
CA VAL A 79 12.10 13.71 -9.59
C VAL A 79 11.29 12.44 -9.34
N GLY A 80 10.55 12.40 -8.23
CA GLY A 80 9.59 11.34 -7.94
C GLY A 80 10.11 10.12 -7.20
N VAL A 81 11.24 10.19 -6.51
CA VAL A 81 11.72 9.10 -5.64
C VAL A 81 11.89 9.61 -4.22
N HIS A 82 11.12 9.08 -3.30
CA HIS A 82 11.14 9.41 -1.89
C HIS A 82 11.39 8.16 -1.05
N THR A 83 12.37 8.20 -0.15
CA THR A 83 12.80 7.03 0.62
C THR A 83 12.72 7.30 2.12
N GLN A 84 12.11 6.37 2.85
CA GLN A 84 12.26 6.23 4.30
C GLN A 84 13.15 5.03 4.58
N GLU A 85 14.03 5.12 5.56
CA GLU A 85 14.86 4.01 5.96
C GLU A 85 15.07 3.96 7.48
N PHE A 86 15.30 2.77 7.99
CA PHE A 86 15.78 2.55 9.34
C PHE A 86 16.86 1.47 9.36
N THR A 87 17.73 1.55 10.35
CA THR A 87 18.78 0.55 10.58
C THR A 87 18.57 -0.13 11.93
N VAL A 88 18.68 -1.45 11.96
CA VAL A 88 18.51 -2.25 13.17
C VAL A 88 19.58 -3.33 13.26
N ARG A 89 20.08 -3.59 14.49
CA ARG A 89 20.97 -4.70 14.79
C ARG A 89 20.15 -5.90 15.24
N LEU A 90 20.26 -6.98 14.51
CA LEU A 90 19.50 -8.20 14.71
C LEU A 90 20.40 -9.29 15.30
N GLN A 91 19.85 -10.07 16.23
CA GLN A 91 20.53 -11.22 16.83
C GLN A 91 20.16 -12.50 16.10
N ALA A 92 21.11 -13.40 15.97
CA ALA A 92 20.90 -14.70 15.31
C ALA A 92 19.70 -15.45 15.92
N GLY A 93 18.81 -15.94 15.05
CA GLY A 93 17.63 -16.73 15.43
C GLY A 93 16.48 -15.93 16.03
N GLN A 94 16.62 -14.63 16.29
CA GLN A 94 15.53 -13.81 16.82
C GLN A 94 14.73 -13.16 15.69
N PRO A 95 13.41 -13.38 15.62
CA PRO A 95 12.57 -12.73 14.63
C PRO A 95 12.45 -11.24 14.92
N TYR A 96 12.52 -10.42 13.89
CA TYR A 96 12.19 -8.99 13.93
C TYR A 96 11.07 -8.70 12.95
N THR A 97 9.98 -8.16 13.46
CA THR A 97 8.76 -7.89 12.69
C THR A 97 8.50 -6.39 12.59
N PHE A 98 8.17 -5.93 11.42
CA PHE A 98 7.67 -4.59 11.14
C PHE A 98 6.68 -4.67 9.99
N SER A 99 5.87 -3.65 9.82
CA SER A 99 4.93 -3.51 8.72
C SER A 99 5.11 -2.19 8.01
N ILE A 100 4.67 -2.12 6.75
CA ILE A 100 4.54 -0.89 6.00
C ILE A 100 3.06 -0.71 5.71
N ILE A 101 2.54 0.45 6.06
CA ILE A 101 1.16 0.85 5.74
C ILE A 101 1.25 1.96 4.69
N GLY A 102 0.40 1.85 3.67
CA GLY A 102 0.32 2.85 2.61
C GLY A 102 -1.11 3.17 2.22
N THR A 103 -1.33 4.41 1.80
CA THR A 103 -2.59 4.94 1.28
C THR A 103 -2.35 5.63 -0.04
N THR A 104 -3.24 5.41 -1.01
CA THR A 104 -3.23 6.11 -2.30
C THR A 104 -4.62 6.64 -2.58
N LEU A 105 -4.71 7.93 -2.93
CA LEU A 105 -5.95 8.63 -3.23
C LEU A 105 -5.79 9.53 -4.46
N SER A 106 -6.91 10.00 -4.98
CA SER A 106 -6.94 11.01 -6.03
C SER A 106 -7.97 12.11 -5.77
N SER A 107 -7.77 13.26 -6.41
CA SER A 107 -8.71 14.38 -6.34
C SER A 107 -10.04 14.13 -7.08
N ALA A 108 -10.18 12.97 -7.74
CA ALA A 108 -11.48 12.53 -8.26
C ALA A 108 -12.50 12.26 -7.15
N THR A 109 -12.03 11.89 -5.95
CA THR A 109 -12.86 11.52 -4.81
C THR A 109 -12.59 12.32 -3.54
N HIS A 110 -11.45 13.00 -3.45
CA HIS A 110 -11.00 13.73 -2.25
C HIS A 110 -10.48 15.12 -2.63
N VAL A 111 -10.96 16.16 -1.97
CA VAL A 111 -10.61 17.57 -2.28
C VAL A 111 -9.18 17.89 -1.87
N ASP A 112 -8.74 17.41 -0.71
CA ASP A 112 -7.40 17.65 -0.15
C ASP A 112 -6.61 16.34 -0.07
N VAL A 113 -6.06 15.95 -1.22
CA VAL A 113 -5.41 14.64 -1.38
C VAL A 113 -4.25 14.47 -0.42
N LYS A 114 -3.42 15.51 -0.22
CA LYS A 114 -2.25 15.41 0.66
C LYS A 114 -2.64 15.13 2.11
N ASN A 115 -3.51 15.91 2.67
CA ASN A 115 -3.93 15.75 4.06
C ASN A 115 -4.71 14.44 4.25
N GLU A 116 -5.50 14.04 3.25
CA GLU A 116 -6.29 12.81 3.33
C GLU A 116 -5.42 11.54 3.26
N VAL A 117 -4.39 11.47 2.42
CA VAL A 117 -3.50 10.30 2.42
C VAL A 117 -2.72 10.18 3.72
N GLU A 118 -2.26 11.29 4.30
CA GLU A 118 -1.58 11.29 5.60
C GLU A 118 -2.55 10.91 6.73
N ARG A 119 -3.77 11.45 6.73
CA ARG A 119 -4.81 11.15 7.73
C ARG A 119 -5.19 9.67 7.71
N LEU A 120 -5.42 9.09 6.54
CA LEU A 120 -5.77 7.67 6.42
C LEU A 120 -4.61 6.75 6.76
N THR A 121 -3.38 7.14 6.41
CA THR A 121 -2.18 6.40 6.83
C THR A 121 -2.01 6.45 8.35
N ALA A 122 -2.23 7.61 8.99
CA ALA A 122 -2.23 7.73 10.45
C ALA A 122 -3.32 6.86 11.09
N PHE A 123 -4.53 6.91 10.56
CA PHE A 123 -5.64 6.09 11.06
C PHE A 123 -5.28 4.59 10.98
N ALA A 124 -4.77 4.14 9.84
CA ALA A 124 -4.38 2.74 9.67
C ALA A 124 -3.23 2.33 10.61
N ALA A 125 -2.25 3.20 10.83
CA ALA A 125 -1.16 2.94 11.77
C ALA A 125 -1.65 2.85 13.24
N VAL A 126 -2.62 3.67 13.61
CA VAL A 126 -3.22 3.65 14.97
C VAL A 126 -4.17 2.46 15.14
N GLU A 127 -4.93 2.12 14.11
CA GLU A 127 -5.82 0.94 14.11
C GLU A 127 -5.03 -0.36 14.35
N GLY A 128 -3.83 -0.43 13.83
CA GLY A 128 -2.91 -1.56 13.97
C GLY A 128 -3.12 -2.64 12.90
N VAL A 129 -2.03 -3.34 12.60
CA VAL A 129 -1.97 -4.32 11.52
C VAL A 129 -2.93 -5.49 11.75
N GLU A 130 -3.01 -6.02 12.98
CA GLU A 130 -3.87 -7.16 13.33
C GLU A 130 -5.35 -6.86 13.07
N ARG A 131 -5.79 -5.65 13.43
CA ARG A 131 -7.19 -5.27 13.24
C ARG A 131 -7.50 -4.99 11.77
N LEU A 132 -6.58 -4.38 11.04
CA LEU A 132 -6.72 -4.20 9.59
C LEU A 132 -6.78 -5.56 8.89
N TRP A 133 -5.93 -6.50 9.29
CA TRP A 133 -5.92 -7.85 8.75
C TRP A 133 -7.23 -8.60 9.02
N SER A 134 -7.73 -8.53 10.25
CA SER A 134 -9.01 -9.14 10.60
C SER A 134 -10.19 -8.58 9.80
N LYS A 135 -10.22 -7.26 9.59
CA LYS A 135 -11.23 -6.61 8.74
C LYS A 135 -11.10 -7.03 7.27
N HIS A 136 -9.87 -7.16 6.80
CA HIS A 136 -9.59 -7.60 5.44
C HIS A 136 -10.09 -9.04 5.21
N ILE A 137 -9.79 -9.96 6.12
CA ILE A 137 -10.30 -11.34 6.07
C ILE A 137 -11.83 -11.34 6.04
N ALA A 138 -12.47 -10.64 6.98
CA ALA A 138 -13.93 -10.61 7.04
C ALA A 138 -14.58 -10.05 5.76
N ALA A 139 -13.98 -9.05 5.12
CA ALA A 139 -14.45 -8.52 3.85
C ALA A 139 -14.30 -9.54 2.69
N TRP A 140 -13.20 -10.29 2.66
CA TRP A 140 -13.01 -11.35 1.68
C TRP A 140 -13.96 -12.53 1.92
N ASP A 141 -14.18 -12.94 3.16
CA ASP A 141 -15.15 -14.00 3.49
C ASP A 141 -16.53 -13.63 2.98
N GLN A 142 -16.95 -12.36 3.13
CA GLN A 142 -18.21 -11.88 2.60
C GLN A 142 -18.27 -11.92 1.05
N LEU A 143 -17.18 -11.58 0.37
CA LEU A 143 -17.14 -11.67 -1.11
C LEU A 143 -17.22 -13.14 -1.58
N TRP A 144 -16.57 -14.06 -0.86
CA TRP A 144 -16.59 -15.48 -1.18
C TRP A 144 -17.90 -16.20 -0.85
N GLU A 145 -18.90 -15.54 -0.22
CA GLU A 145 -20.26 -16.06 -0.15
C GLU A 145 -20.88 -16.26 -1.55
N SER A 146 -20.37 -15.51 -2.56
CA SER A 146 -20.71 -15.69 -3.97
C SER A 146 -19.62 -16.51 -4.66
N ASP A 147 -19.73 -17.84 -4.58
CA ASP A 147 -18.76 -18.77 -5.14
C ASP A 147 -19.34 -19.58 -6.31
N ILE A 148 -18.48 -20.12 -7.16
CA ILE A 148 -18.80 -21.10 -8.21
C ILE A 148 -18.09 -22.41 -7.86
N VAL A 149 -18.89 -23.42 -7.54
CA VAL A 149 -18.37 -24.74 -7.16
C VAL A 149 -18.40 -25.68 -8.35
N ILE A 150 -17.27 -26.30 -8.67
CA ILE A 150 -17.13 -27.32 -9.70
C ILE A 150 -16.80 -28.66 -9.03
N GLU A 151 -17.72 -29.62 -9.16
CA GLU A 151 -17.52 -30.96 -8.61
C GLU A 151 -16.77 -31.85 -9.62
N GLY A 152 -15.83 -32.63 -9.10
CA GLY A 152 -15.15 -33.68 -9.87
C GLY A 152 -13.89 -33.26 -10.63
N ASP A 153 -13.60 -31.95 -10.73
CA ASP A 153 -12.37 -31.43 -11.36
C ASP A 153 -11.71 -30.36 -10.52
N LEU A 154 -10.68 -30.73 -9.78
CA LEU A 154 -9.93 -29.82 -8.90
C LEU A 154 -9.22 -28.70 -9.70
N GLN A 155 -8.72 -29.00 -10.91
CA GLN A 155 -8.02 -27.99 -11.70
C GLN A 155 -8.98 -26.92 -12.16
N SER A 156 -10.13 -27.27 -12.70
CA SER A 156 -11.15 -26.32 -13.10
C SER A 156 -11.66 -25.48 -11.92
N GLN A 157 -11.79 -26.08 -10.72
CA GLN A 157 -12.14 -25.35 -9.50
C GLN A 157 -11.08 -24.30 -9.15
N GLN A 158 -9.81 -24.65 -9.22
CA GLN A 158 -8.72 -23.69 -8.95
C GLN A 158 -8.68 -22.55 -9.98
N ASP A 159 -8.89 -22.86 -11.24
CA ASP A 159 -8.91 -21.88 -12.32
C ASP A 159 -10.06 -20.87 -12.13
N ILE A 160 -11.25 -21.35 -11.80
CA ILE A 160 -12.41 -20.49 -11.50
C ILE A 160 -12.16 -19.64 -10.26
N HIS A 161 -11.63 -20.20 -9.17
CA HIS A 161 -11.30 -19.42 -7.96
C HIS A 161 -10.23 -18.35 -8.25
N SER A 162 -9.24 -18.67 -9.09
CA SER A 162 -8.26 -17.68 -9.53
C SER A 162 -8.90 -16.51 -10.30
N MET A 163 -9.80 -16.80 -11.21
CA MET A 163 -10.54 -15.79 -11.99
C MET A 163 -11.42 -14.93 -11.09
N LEU A 164 -12.18 -15.56 -10.17
CA LEU A 164 -13.03 -14.85 -9.20
C LEU A 164 -12.20 -13.95 -8.29
N TYR A 165 -11.05 -14.45 -7.78
CA TYR A 165 -10.14 -13.66 -6.97
C TYR A 165 -9.68 -12.39 -7.69
N HIS A 166 -9.22 -12.52 -8.93
CA HIS A 166 -8.79 -11.37 -9.72
C HIS A 166 -9.92 -10.39 -10.00
N THR A 167 -11.14 -10.88 -10.24
CA THR A 167 -12.32 -10.06 -10.43
C THR A 167 -12.67 -9.29 -9.16
N TYR A 168 -12.78 -9.97 -8.03
CA TYR A 168 -13.10 -9.34 -6.73
C TYR A 168 -12.04 -8.36 -6.27
N ALA A 169 -10.76 -8.64 -6.50
CA ALA A 169 -9.67 -7.73 -6.15
C ALA A 169 -9.70 -6.42 -6.95
N PHE A 170 -10.29 -6.43 -8.14
CA PHE A 170 -10.26 -5.30 -9.07
C PHE A 170 -11.55 -4.48 -9.06
N VAL A 171 -12.69 -5.12 -8.98
CA VAL A 171 -14.01 -4.44 -8.97
C VAL A 171 -14.23 -3.80 -7.60
N ARG A 172 -14.48 -2.48 -7.59
CA ARG A 172 -14.80 -1.74 -6.37
C ARG A 172 -16.24 -1.28 -6.41
N GLU A 173 -17.01 -1.70 -5.43
CA GLU A 173 -18.35 -1.22 -5.21
C GLU A 173 -18.38 0.31 -5.06
N GLY A 174 -19.35 0.96 -5.69
CA GLY A 174 -19.54 2.42 -5.58
C GLY A 174 -18.49 3.30 -6.25
N SER A 175 -17.50 2.73 -6.93
CA SER A 175 -16.48 3.54 -7.62
C SER A 175 -16.99 4.24 -8.88
N GLY A 176 -18.03 3.70 -9.52
CA GLY A 176 -18.50 4.16 -10.84
C GLY A 176 -17.48 3.97 -11.96
N LEU A 177 -16.43 3.21 -11.71
CA LEU A 177 -15.37 2.93 -12.67
C LEU A 177 -15.54 1.54 -13.23
N SER A 178 -15.28 1.39 -14.52
CA SER A 178 -15.21 0.09 -15.18
C SER A 178 -13.84 -0.54 -14.99
N CYS A 179 -13.72 -1.82 -15.36
CA CYS A 179 -12.49 -2.58 -15.20
C CYS A 179 -11.55 -2.42 -16.40
N SER A 180 -10.25 -2.32 -16.15
CA SER A 180 -9.24 -2.51 -17.18
C SER A 180 -9.09 -4.00 -17.52
N PRO A 181 -8.85 -4.39 -18.77
CA PRO A 181 -8.70 -5.80 -19.16
C PRO A 181 -7.51 -6.49 -18.49
N MET A 182 -6.54 -5.72 -17.97
CA MET A 182 -5.38 -6.25 -17.26
C MET A 182 -5.59 -6.30 -15.73
N GLY A 183 -6.74 -5.87 -15.22
CA GLY A 183 -7.00 -5.79 -13.79
C GLY A 183 -5.91 -5.01 -13.04
N LEU A 184 -5.40 -5.57 -11.96
CA LEU A 184 -4.29 -5.00 -11.18
C LEU A 184 -2.91 -5.47 -11.65
N SER A 185 -2.81 -6.31 -12.69
CA SER A 185 -1.54 -6.93 -13.11
C SER A 185 -0.63 -6.00 -13.93
N GLY A 186 -1.11 -4.89 -14.43
CA GLY A 186 -0.29 -3.92 -15.17
C GLY A 186 -1.09 -2.84 -15.89
N PHE A 187 -0.34 -1.95 -16.56
CA PHE A 187 -0.88 -0.84 -17.37
C PHE A 187 -1.28 -1.27 -18.80
N GLY A 188 -1.75 -2.49 -18.97
CA GLY A 188 -2.21 -2.96 -20.27
C GLY A 188 -3.15 -1.95 -20.92
N TYR A 189 -2.94 -1.66 -22.18
CA TYR A 189 -3.70 -0.66 -22.96
C TYR A 189 -3.73 0.74 -22.32
N ASN A 190 -2.64 1.13 -21.62
CA ASN A 190 -2.54 2.40 -20.89
C ASN A 190 -3.67 2.63 -19.85
N GLY A 191 -4.21 1.58 -19.30
CA GLY A 191 -5.33 1.64 -18.34
C GLY A 191 -6.68 1.99 -18.98
N HIS A 192 -6.80 1.95 -20.32
CA HIS A 192 -8.08 2.11 -20.98
C HIS A 192 -9.06 1.01 -20.60
N VAL A 193 -10.28 1.41 -20.45
CA VAL A 193 -11.41 0.54 -20.15
C VAL A 193 -12.17 0.29 -21.44
N PHE A 194 -12.48 -0.96 -21.69
CA PHE A 194 -13.29 -1.40 -22.84
C PHE A 194 -14.70 -1.76 -22.39
N TRP A 195 -15.60 -1.92 -23.33
CA TRP A 195 -17.01 -2.23 -23.04
C TRP A 195 -17.23 -3.70 -22.66
N ASP A 196 -16.34 -4.59 -23.05
CA ASP A 196 -16.30 -6.01 -22.78
C ASP A 196 -15.40 -6.32 -21.55
#